data_445236c05a01e213208a099d7cbd74f6
#
_entry.id   445236c05a01e213208a099d7cbd74f6
#
_cell.length_a   1.000
_cell.length_b   1.000
_cell.length_c   1.000
_cell.angle_alpha   90.00
_cell.angle_beta   90.00
_cell.angle_gamma   90.00
#
_symmetry.space_group_name_H-M   'P 1'
#
loop_
_entity.id
_entity.type
_entity.pdbx_description
1 polymer ?
#
loop_
_entity_poly.entity_id
_entity_poly.type
_entity_poly.pdbx_seq_one_letter_code
_entity_poly.pdbx_strand_id
1 'polypeptide(L)'
;MSNRVVVFDVDGTLLRGDCLWIAARRARSPVAQVLASVACSPQLIGWQLSLISTGQLKQRVIAAFGICEAVNQAAAVGQDPWLLNQLKKQIRPEALMRLRQHQQRGDRVLLCSASPRLLLQPLADWLGVELLCTELEQSDMEWRPKLGSPNCKGPEKVRRLIEHLGPLDGLTIEAYGDSKGDRELLKSADLPHYRSFLAEPRAYPAFSLEPLLPVLAIAVLGYGLLGIWSQGGQLLPLLRSLWPQIGLGISLVLLGYAIRYSRWRLLLAAVNQYPPVTADARIWMGSYAFTATPGKSGEALRSLLLKQEFGIPMPPTLTALVVERITDGTAVLLLLLINLPLLLSWQVSWVVPIGIGLITVLAGWLALHSSWAKEQLKRTVRRLLPRKLVRASGDGLIALRQLLQPWLLLQATAIGAVAWSLEGISLWLLLQGMGVGEVGLGGATIAHTAAGLIGSLTLLPGGLGSTEAGTVGLLALQGVGVAAATPATLLIRLMTLWFATTLGVLCLLCQPRRQP
;
A
#
# COMPACT_ATOMS: atom_id res chain seq x y z
N MET A 1 -42.71 28.53 6.83
CA MET A 1 -41.40 27.81 6.81
C MET A 1 -41.43 26.86 5.64
N SER A 2 -40.39 26.80 4.84
CA SER A 2 -40.32 25.85 3.72
C SER A 2 -40.41 24.40 4.25
N ASN A 3 -41.33 23.59 3.69
CA ASN A 3 -41.41 22.15 4.03
C ASN A 3 -40.26 21.38 3.42
N ARG A 4 -39.22 22.06 2.90
CA ARG A 4 -38.08 21.48 2.22
C ARG A 4 -36.91 21.34 3.18
N VAL A 5 -36.40 20.12 3.27
CA VAL A 5 -35.19 19.77 4.03
C VAL A 5 -34.10 19.33 3.06
N VAL A 6 -32.93 19.94 3.16
CA VAL A 6 -31.80 19.66 2.27
C VAL A 6 -30.66 19.08 3.06
N VAL A 7 -30.22 17.88 2.67
CA VAL A 7 -29.21 17.11 3.38
C VAL A 7 -27.96 16.96 2.53
N PHE A 8 -26.84 17.50 3.01
CA PHE A 8 -25.54 17.36 2.35
C PHE A 8 -24.69 16.31 3.08
N ASP A 9 -24.17 15.33 2.36
CA ASP A 9 -23.00 14.61 2.81
C ASP A 9 -21.78 15.54 2.79
N VAL A 10 -20.76 15.26 3.61
CA VAL A 10 -19.61 16.16 3.78
C VAL A 10 -18.40 15.67 2.99
N ASP A 11 -17.91 14.47 3.32
CA ASP A 11 -16.64 13.98 2.77
C ASP A 11 -16.81 13.47 1.33
N GLY A 12 -16.17 14.16 0.38
CA GLY A 12 -16.32 13.87 -1.04
C GLY A 12 -17.48 14.60 -1.72
N THR A 13 -18.46 15.10 -0.97
CA THR A 13 -19.61 15.88 -1.47
C THR A 13 -19.39 17.38 -1.27
N LEU A 14 -19.43 17.87 -0.05
CA LEU A 14 -19.16 19.28 0.28
C LEU A 14 -17.65 19.57 0.26
N LEU A 15 -16.83 18.65 0.76
CA LEU A 15 -15.37 18.72 0.75
C LEU A 15 -14.79 17.92 -0.42
N ARG A 16 -13.63 18.37 -0.93
CA ARG A 16 -12.85 17.63 -1.94
C ARG A 16 -12.15 16.38 -1.38
N GLY A 17 -12.07 16.24 -0.07
CA GLY A 17 -11.37 15.16 0.63
C GLY A 17 -12.14 14.65 1.84
N ASP A 18 -11.51 13.76 2.59
CA ASP A 18 -12.01 13.21 3.85
C ASP A 18 -11.42 14.01 5.02
N CYS A 19 -12.27 14.56 5.89
CA CYS A 19 -11.88 15.42 6.99
C CYS A 19 -11.01 14.70 8.04
N LEU A 20 -11.18 13.38 8.21
CA LEU A 20 -10.35 12.58 9.12
C LEU A 20 -8.89 12.57 8.68
N TRP A 21 -8.62 12.42 7.37
CA TRP A 21 -7.27 12.46 6.83
C TRP A 21 -6.66 13.86 6.83
N ILE A 22 -7.49 14.89 6.66
CA ILE A 22 -7.05 16.28 6.80
C ILE A 22 -6.60 16.54 8.25
N ALA A 23 -7.36 16.05 9.22
CA ALA A 23 -7.02 16.14 10.63
C ALA A 23 -5.75 15.34 10.98
N ALA A 24 -5.65 14.09 10.51
CA ALA A 24 -4.51 13.21 10.78
C ALA A 24 -3.16 13.82 10.33
N ARG A 25 -3.13 14.53 9.21
CA ARG A 25 -1.92 15.21 8.70
C ARG A 25 -1.45 16.38 9.57
N ARG A 26 -2.29 16.89 10.46
CA ARG A 26 -1.98 18.06 11.30
C ARG A 26 -1.79 17.72 12.78
N ALA A 27 -2.32 16.59 13.22
CA ALA A 27 -2.34 16.23 14.62
C ALA A 27 -0.96 15.87 15.19
N ARG A 28 0.00 15.46 14.37
CA ARG A 28 1.32 15.02 14.82
C ARG A 28 2.44 15.51 13.90
N SER A 29 3.68 15.48 14.40
CA SER A 29 4.88 15.73 13.60
C SER A 29 5.02 14.73 12.44
N PRO A 30 5.73 15.06 11.35
CA PRO A 30 5.90 14.17 10.20
C PRO A 30 6.41 12.76 10.55
N VAL A 31 7.37 12.66 11.47
CA VAL A 31 7.90 11.38 11.94
C VAL A 31 6.83 10.56 12.67
N ALA A 32 6.08 11.19 13.57
CA ALA A 32 5.00 10.53 14.30
C ALA A 32 3.84 10.11 13.37
N GLN A 33 3.58 10.85 12.28
CA GLN A 33 2.61 10.46 11.25
C GLN A 33 3.02 9.17 10.53
N VAL A 34 4.31 9.00 10.21
CA VAL A 34 4.84 7.78 9.60
C VAL A 34 4.65 6.59 10.55
N LEU A 35 5.03 6.74 11.82
CA LEU A 35 4.85 5.70 12.83
C LEU A 35 3.37 5.34 13.01
N ALA A 36 2.48 6.33 13.07
CA ALA A 36 1.04 6.12 13.14
C ALA A 36 0.50 5.40 11.90
N SER A 37 0.98 5.75 10.72
CA SER A 37 0.60 5.10 9.45
C SER A 37 1.01 3.63 9.42
N VAL A 38 2.23 3.32 9.87
CA VAL A 38 2.72 1.94 10.02
C VAL A 38 1.89 1.18 11.04
N ALA A 39 1.60 1.78 12.20
CA ALA A 39 0.78 1.17 13.25
C ALA A 39 -0.67 0.88 12.78
N CYS A 40 -1.21 1.69 11.85
CA CYS A 40 -2.55 1.50 11.29
C CYS A 40 -2.58 0.55 10.07
N SER A 41 -1.43 0.16 9.51
CA SER A 41 -1.39 -0.67 8.29
C SER A 41 -2.10 -2.02 8.42
N PRO A 42 -2.00 -2.79 9.54
CA PRO A 42 -2.76 -4.03 9.69
C PRO A 42 -4.27 -3.81 9.70
N GLN A 43 -4.74 -2.70 10.31
CA GLN A 43 -6.15 -2.36 10.37
C GLN A 43 -6.69 -1.88 9.02
N LEU A 44 -5.87 -1.17 8.23
CA LEU A 44 -6.22 -0.80 6.86
C LEU A 44 -6.38 -2.04 5.98
N ILE A 45 -5.48 -3.01 6.10
CA ILE A 45 -5.58 -4.30 5.42
C ILE A 45 -6.84 -5.04 5.89
N GLY A 46 -7.06 -5.15 7.20
CA GLY A 46 -8.24 -5.78 7.78
C GLY A 46 -9.55 -5.13 7.30
N TRP A 47 -9.59 -3.81 7.18
CA TRP A 47 -10.74 -3.09 6.63
C TRP A 47 -10.95 -3.35 5.13
N GLN A 48 -9.89 -3.35 4.33
CA GLN A 48 -9.96 -3.70 2.91
C GLN A 48 -10.46 -5.14 2.70
N LEU A 49 -10.05 -6.05 3.57
CA LEU A 49 -10.51 -7.44 3.59
C LEU A 49 -11.90 -7.59 4.25
N SER A 50 -12.54 -6.49 4.67
CA SER A 50 -13.83 -6.48 5.38
C SER A 50 -13.86 -7.29 6.69
N LEU A 51 -12.70 -7.49 7.30
CA LEU A 51 -12.54 -8.15 8.60
C LEU A 51 -12.87 -7.21 9.77
N ILE A 52 -12.70 -5.89 9.56
CA ILE A 52 -13.08 -4.87 10.53
C ILE A 52 -14.01 -3.84 9.90
N SER A 53 -14.86 -3.25 10.72
CA SER A 53 -15.81 -2.22 10.29
C SER A 53 -15.12 -0.87 10.02
N THR A 54 -15.76 -0.01 9.23
CA THR A 54 -15.29 1.38 9.02
C THR A 54 -15.23 2.16 10.34
N GLY A 55 -16.12 1.88 11.29
CA GLY A 55 -16.10 2.50 12.62
C GLY A 55 -14.85 2.11 13.43
N GLN A 56 -14.50 0.83 13.45
CA GLN A 56 -13.30 0.34 14.13
C GLN A 56 -12.01 0.92 13.50
N LEU A 57 -11.94 1.00 12.17
CA LEU A 57 -10.81 1.65 11.50
C LEU A 57 -10.70 3.12 11.91
N LYS A 58 -11.82 3.87 11.96
CA LYS A 58 -11.83 5.28 12.39
C LYS A 58 -11.29 5.45 13.79
N GLN A 59 -11.75 4.64 14.74
CA GLN A 59 -11.25 4.67 16.13
C GLN A 59 -9.73 4.49 16.18
N ARG A 60 -9.20 3.52 15.43
CA ARG A 60 -7.76 3.25 15.39
C ARG A 60 -6.97 4.39 14.77
N VAL A 61 -7.46 4.97 13.66
CA VAL A 61 -6.83 6.13 13.02
C VAL A 61 -6.84 7.32 13.98
N ILE A 62 -7.97 7.65 14.61
CA ILE A 62 -8.10 8.75 15.56
C ILE A 62 -7.10 8.59 16.72
N ALA A 63 -7.00 7.38 17.28
CA ALA A 63 -6.07 7.08 18.37
C ALA A 63 -4.61 7.15 17.93
N ALA A 64 -4.24 6.48 16.83
CA ALA A 64 -2.86 6.40 16.37
C ALA A 64 -2.30 7.78 15.95
N PHE A 65 -3.13 8.62 15.36
CA PHE A 65 -2.73 9.97 14.96
C PHE A 65 -2.91 11.01 16.07
N GLY A 66 -3.44 10.65 17.25
CA GLY A 66 -3.60 11.57 18.38
C GLY A 66 -4.53 12.75 18.08
N ILE A 67 -5.60 12.49 17.30
CA ILE A 67 -6.49 13.58 16.85
C ILE A 67 -7.27 14.17 18.02
N CYS A 68 -7.76 13.32 18.95
CA CYS A 68 -8.47 13.80 20.15
C CYS A 68 -7.56 14.65 21.02
N GLU A 69 -6.32 14.20 21.28
CA GLU A 69 -5.36 14.93 22.08
C GLU A 69 -5.05 16.31 21.47
N ALA A 70 -4.86 16.38 20.14
CA ALA A 70 -4.59 17.64 19.46
C ALA A 70 -5.77 18.62 19.55
N VAL A 71 -7.02 18.12 19.47
CA VAL A 71 -8.21 18.97 19.60
C VAL A 71 -8.43 19.39 21.06
N ASN A 72 -8.27 18.48 22.04
CA ASN A 72 -8.39 18.78 23.45
C ASN A 72 -7.37 19.85 23.90
N GLN A 73 -6.11 19.72 23.46
CA GLN A 73 -5.07 20.71 23.72
C GLN A 73 -5.39 22.08 23.12
N ALA A 74 -5.86 22.12 21.86
CA ALA A 74 -6.24 23.38 21.22
C ALA A 74 -7.40 24.06 21.97
N ALA A 75 -8.41 23.30 22.41
CA ALA A 75 -9.55 23.80 23.18
C ALA A 75 -9.10 24.34 24.56
N ALA A 76 -8.19 23.66 25.26
CA ALA A 76 -7.68 24.06 26.56
C ALA A 76 -6.92 25.40 26.52
N VAL A 77 -6.30 25.74 25.38
CA VAL A 77 -5.55 27.01 25.16
C VAL A 77 -6.46 28.10 24.57
N GLY A 78 -7.75 27.83 24.35
CA GLY A 78 -8.68 28.79 23.77
C GLY A 78 -8.38 29.14 22.31
N GLN A 79 -7.66 28.29 21.60
CA GLN A 79 -7.36 28.48 20.19
C GLN A 79 -8.59 28.16 19.34
N ASP A 80 -8.78 28.95 18.28
CA ASP A 80 -9.77 28.66 17.23
C ASP A 80 -9.62 27.22 16.70
N PRO A 81 -10.70 26.59 16.27
CA PRO A 81 -10.66 25.23 15.73
C PRO A 81 -9.59 25.12 14.63
N TRP A 82 -8.43 24.63 15.01
CA TRP A 82 -7.21 24.57 14.17
C TRP A 82 -7.46 23.92 12.81
N LEU A 83 -8.50 23.13 12.70
CA LEU A 83 -8.88 22.41 11.50
C LEU A 83 -9.78 23.23 10.55
N LEU A 84 -10.56 24.19 11.06
CA LEU A 84 -11.57 24.91 10.27
C LEU A 84 -10.99 25.56 9.01
N ASN A 85 -9.86 26.25 9.12
CA ASN A 85 -9.21 26.89 7.98
C ASN A 85 -8.74 25.90 6.92
N GLN A 86 -8.37 24.68 7.31
CA GLN A 86 -8.01 23.62 6.36
C GLN A 86 -9.24 23.03 5.68
N LEU A 87 -10.33 22.84 6.41
CA LEU A 87 -11.59 22.36 5.84
C LEU A 87 -12.16 23.39 4.85
N LYS A 88 -12.13 24.69 5.19
CA LYS A 88 -12.56 25.77 4.28
C LYS A 88 -11.84 25.73 2.94
N LYS A 89 -10.54 25.48 2.92
CA LYS A 89 -9.74 25.34 1.68
C LYS A 89 -10.14 24.14 0.82
N GLN A 90 -10.77 23.16 1.41
CA GLN A 90 -11.21 21.94 0.73
C GLN A 90 -12.69 21.95 0.31
N ILE A 91 -13.43 23.00 0.67
CA ILE A 91 -14.83 23.13 0.25
C ILE A 91 -14.91 23.28 -1.28
N ARG A 92 -15.83 22.56 -1.89
CA ARG A 92 -16.16 22.71 -3.31
C ARG A 92 -16.97 24.00 -3.51
N PRO A 93 -16.50 24.95 -4.34
CA PRO A 93 -17.22 26.20 -4.55
C PRO A 93 -18.67 26.00 -5.02
N GLU A 94 -18.88 25.01 -5.90
CA GLU A 94 -20.19 24.68 -6.45
C GLU A 94 -21.15 24.15 -5.36
N ALA A 95 -20.64 23.30 -4.47
CA ALA A 95 -21.41 22.76 -3.36
C ALA A 95 -21.75 23.85 -2.34
N LEU A 96 -20.79 24.74 -2.03
CA LEU A 96 -21.00 25.86 -1.13
C LEU A 96 -22.03 26.85 -1.71
N MET A 97 -21.92 27.18 -2.99
CA MET A 97 -22.86 28.04 -3.67
C MET A 97 -24.29 27.44 -3.63
N ARG A 98 -24.40 26.13 -3.89
CA ARG A 98 -25.70 25.43 -3.83
C ARG A 98 -26.28 25.46 -2.42
N LEU A 99 -25.45 25.18 -1.39
CA LEU A 99 -25.84 25.21 0.01
C LEU A 99 -26.37 26.63 0.39
N ARG A 100 -25.65 27.69 0.00
CA ARG A 100 -26.07 29.09 0.26
C ARG A 100 -27.37 29.46 -0.46
N GLN A 101 -27.59 28.95 -1.69
CA GLN A 101 -28.86 29.14 -2.41
C GLN A 101 -30.05 28.55 -1.64
N HIS A 102 -29.88 27.33 -1.04
CA HIS A 102 -30.93 26.74 -0.22
C HIS A 102 -31.18 27.56 1.05
N GLN A 103 -30.14 28.02 1.73
CA GLN A 103 -30.29 28.92 2.89
C GLN A 103 -31.04 30.21 2.53
N GLN A 104 -30.71 30.82 1.41
CA GLN A 104 -31.38 32.04 0.93
C GLN A 104 -32.85 31.82 0.59
N ARG A 105 -33.25 30.61 0.18
CA ARG A 105 -34.64 30.21 -0.05
C ARG A 105 -35.42 29.94 1.23
N GLY A 106 -34.74 29.91 2.38
CA GLY A 106 -35.34 29.53 3.65
C GLY A 106 -35.52 28.01 3.83
N ASP A 107 -34.83 27.20 3.01
CA ASP A 107 -34.82 25.73 3.17
C ASP A 107 -34.04 25.35 4.44
N ARG A 108 -34.49 24.29 5.14
CA ARG A 108 -33.76 23.75 6.28
C ARG A 108 -32.59 22.91 5.80
N VAL A 109 -31.36 23.35 6.05
CA VAL A 109 -30.14 22.68 5.55
C VAL A 109 -29.45 21.96 6.66
N LEU A 110 -29.11 20.66 6.42
CA LEU A 110 -28.39 19.79 7.35
C LEU A 110 -27.14 19.19 6.68
N LEU A 111 -26.09 19.02 7.47
CA LEU A 111 -24.97 18.15 7.13
C LEU A 111 -25.19 16.77 7.73
N CYS A 112 -24.97 15.70 6.95
CA CYS A 112 -25.11 14.33 7.42
C CYS A 112 -23.88 13.50 7.03
N SER A 113 -22.97 13.27 7.98
CA SER A 113 -21.67 12.67 7.71
C SER A 113 -21.31 11.52 8.64
N ALA A 114 -20.58 10.56 8.08
CA ALA A 114 -19.94 9.51 8.85
C ALA A 114 -18.76 10.00 9.70
N SER A 115 -18.24 11.19 9.48
CA SER A 115 -17.11 11.75 10.21
C SER A 115 -17.47 12.27 11.60
N PRO A 116 -16.53 12.28 12.55
CA PRO A 116 -16.82 12.64 13.95
C PRO A 116 -17.22 14.09 14.13
N ARG A 117 -18.12 14.35 15.11
CA ARG A 117 -18.57 15.69 15.48
C ARG A 117 -17.42 16.63 15.80
N LEU A 118 -16.43 16.16 16.56
CA LEU A 118 -15.26 16.96 16.93
C LEU A 118 -14.54 17.61 15.74
N LEU A 119 -14.62 17.01 14.55
CA LEU A 119 -14.01 17.54 13.32
C LEU A 119 -14.94 18.45 12.52
N LEU A 120 -16.25 18.18 12.57
CA LEU A 120 -17.23 18.83 11.70
C LEU A 120 -18.01 19.94 12.36
N GLN A 121 -18.12 19.98 13.69
CA GLN A 121 -18.88 20.99 14.41
C GLN A 121 -18.41 22.41 14.06
N PRO A 122 -17.08 22.72 14.04
CA PRO A 122 -16.64 24.07 13.65
C PRO A 122 -17.04 24.48 12.22
N LEU A 123 -17.11 23.48 11.32
CA LEU A 123 -17.53 23.72 9.93
C LEU A 123 -19.06 23.98 9.87
N ALA A 124 -19.86 23.21 10.59
CA ALA A 124 -21.30 23.36 10.64
C ALA A 124 -21.70 24.71 11.26
N ASP A 125 -21.03 25.12 12.34
CA ASP A 125 -21.23 26.43 12.98
C ASP A 125 -20.90 27.58 12.04
N TRP A 126 -19.77 27.48 11.32
CA TRP A 126 -19.38 28.49 10.32
C TRP A 126 -20.35 28.57 9.15
N LEU A 127 -20.93 27.45 8.72
CA LEU A 127 -21.95 27.41 7.65
C LEU A 127 -23.33 27.85 8.15
N GLY A 128 -23.58 27.83 9.46
CA GLY A 128 -24.89 28.08 10.07
C GLY A 128 -25.89 26.98 9.74
N VAL A 129 -25.49 25.71 9.82
CA VAL A 129 -26.32 24.54 9.47
C VAL A 129 -26.31 23.49 10.58
N GLU A 130 -27.35 22.68 10.62
CA GLU A 130 -27.46 21.57 11.56
C GLU A 130 -26.53 20.42 11.18
N LEU A 131 -26.05 19.64 12.18
CA LEU A 131 -25.08 18.57 11.96
C LEU A 131 -25.57 17.24 12.52
N LEU A 132 -25.73 16.25 11.66
CA LEU A 132 -25.96 14.85 11.98
C LEU A 132 -24.69 14.05 11.64
N CYS A 133 -24.01 13.51 12.63
CA CYS A 133 -22.72 12.86 12.40
C CYS A 133 -22.40 11.76 13.41
N THR A 134 -21.28 11.11 13.25
CA THR A 134 -20.78 10.11 14.23
C THR A 134 -20.34 10.83 15.50
N GLU A 135 -20.75 10.33 16.65
CA GLU A 135 -20.32 10.83 17.95
C GLU A 135 -19.12 10.02 18.46
N LEU A 136 -18.18 10.71 19.12
CA LEU A 136 -17.15 10.10 19.95
C LEU A 136 -17.55 10.18 21.41
N GLU A 137 -17.00 9.29 22.23
CA GLU A 137 -17.15 9.40 23.68
C GLU A 137 -16.47 10.67 24.18
N GLN A 138 -17.14 11.35 25.13
CA GLN A 138 -16.61 12.52 25.82
C GLN A 138 -16.66 12.25 27.33
N SER A 139 -15.56 12.51 28.02
CA SER A 139 -15.46 12.41 29.48
C SER A 139 -14.71 13.63 29.98
N ASP A 140 -15.26 14.28 31.03
CA ASP A 140 -14.66 15.47 31.64
C ASP A 140 -14.33 16.61 30.62
N MET A 141 -15.23 16.82 29.65
CA MET A 141 -15.09 17.76 28.54
C MET A 141 -13.98 17.39 27.52
N GLU A 142 -13.36 16.23 27.66
CA GLU A 142 -12.32 15.74 26.72
C GLU A 142 -12.87 14.67 25.77
N TRP A 143 -12.50 14.78 24.50
CA TRP A 143 -12.81 13.77 23.50
C TRP A 143 -11.91 12.55 23.65
N ARG A 144 -12.50 11.35 23.51
CA ARG A 144 -11.79 10.08 23.52
C ARG A 144 -11.87 9.38 22.16
N PRO A 145 -10.84 8.62 21.75
CA PRO A 145 -10.81 7.95 20.43
C PRO A 145 -11.70 6.69 20.39
N LYS A 146 -12.89 6.78 20.98
CA LYS A 146 -13.88 5.71 21.00
C LYS A 146 -15.22 6.24 20.50
N LEU A 147 -15.94 5.44 19.69
CA LEU A 147 -17.24 5.82 19.19
C LEU A 147 -18.28 5.79 20.35
N GLY A 148 -18.92 6.93 20.56
CA GLY A 148 -20.06 7.07 21.48
C GLY A 148 -21.40 6.76 20.80
N SER A 149 -21.39 6.58 19.47
CA SER A 149 -22.58 6.23 18.69
C SER A 149 -22.23 5.33 17.51
N PRO A 150 -23.22 4.64 16.90
CA PRO A 150 -23.04 3.95 15.63
C PRO A 150 -22.47 4.90 14.56
N ASN A 151 -21.63 4.37 13.66
CA ASN A 151 -21.05 5.17 12.58
C ASN A 151 -22.14 5.65 11.61
N CYS A 152 -22.32 6.96 11.45
CA CYS A 152 -23.35 7.61 10.67
C CYS A 152 -23.15 7.39 9.15
N LYS A 153 -23.39 6.15 8.69
CA LYS A 153 -23.19 5.69 7.31
C LYS A 153 -24.28 4.69 6.91
N GLY A 154 -24.71 4.77 5.64
CA GLY A 154 -25.73 3.86 5.11
C GLY A 154 -27.08 4.08 5.78
N PRO A 155 -27.76 3.01 6.27
CA PRO A 155 -29.06 3.11 6.93
C PRO A 155 -29.05 4.02 8.16
N GLU A 156 -27.91 4.13 8.84
CA GLU A 156 -27.76 4.99 10.04
C GLU A 156 -27.98 6.48 9.72
N LYS A 157 -27.65 6.95 8.52
CA LYS A 157 -27.93 8.32 8.08
C LYS A 157 -29.44 8.60 8.07
N VAL A 158 -30.21 7.67 7.54
CA VAL A 158 -31.67 7.79 7.46
C VAL A 158 -32.29 7.69 8.86
N ARG A 159 -31.83 6.75 9.70
CA ARG A 159 -32.28 6.61 11.08
C ARG A 159 -32.13 7.91 11.87
N ARG A 160 -30.94 8.52 11.81
CA ARG A 160 -30.67 9.80 12.48
C ARG A 160 -31.48 10.95 11.92
N LEU A 161 -31.71 10.96 10.61
CA LEU A 161 -32.54 11.96 9.99
C LEU A 161 -33.98 11.89 10.52
N ILE A 162 -34.54 10.68 10.63
CA ILE A 162 -35.88 10.45 11.19
C ILE A 162 -35.92 10.78 12.68
N GLU A 163 -34.90 10.40 13.45
CA GLU A 163 -34.83 10.76 14.89
C GLU A 163 -34.80 12.28 15.11
N HIS A 164 -34.15 13.01 14.20
CA HIS A 164 -33.96 14.45 14.32
C HIS A 164 -35.17 15.27 13.81
N LEU A 165 -35.78 14.81 12.71
CA LEU A 165 -36.88 15.52 12.05
C LEU A 165 -38.28 15.01 12.42
N GLY A 166 -38.37 13.80 13.00
CA GLY A 166 -39.61 13.02 13.07
C GLY A 166 -39.92 12.29 11.77
N PRO A 167 -41.16 11.80 11.61
CA PRO A 167 -41.59 11.18 10.36
C PRO A 167 -41.33 12.08 9.16
N LEU A 168 -40.80 11.53 8.09
CA LEU A 168 -40.45 12.29 6.88
C LEU A 168 -41.66 12.61 6.00
N ASP A 169 -42.81 12.03 6.32
CA ASP A 169 -44.06 12.25 5.58
C ASP A 169 -44.46 13.70 5.60
N GLY A 170 -44.71 14.28 4.41
CA GLY A 170 -45.04 15.69 4.25
C GLY A 170 -43.85 16.67 4.18
N LEU A 171 -42.61 16.16 4.33
CA LEU A 171 -41.40 16.93 4.04
C LEU A 171 -40.90 16.61 2.64
N THR A 172 -40.39 17.60 1.94
CA THR A 172 -39.65 17.37 0.68
C THR A 172 -38.17 17.26 0.98
N ILE A 173 -37.61 16.04 0.87
CA ILE A 173 -36.20 15.77 1.16
C ILE A 173 -35.39 15.90 -0.13
N GLU A 174 -34.41 16.80 -0.12
CA GLU A 174 -33.39 16.92 -1.16
C GLU A 174 -32.04 16.47 -0.58
N ALA A 175 -31.36 15.49 -1.19
CA ALA A 175 -30.15 14.92 -0.62
C ALA A 175 -29.00 14.89 -1.63
N TYR A 176 -27.82 15.29 -1.17
CA TYR A 176 -26.57 15.30 -1.93
C TYR A 176 -25.59 14.29 -1.31
N GLY A 177 -25.04 13.39 -2.14
CA GLY A 177 -24.08 12.37 -1.71
C GLY A 177 -23.20 11.87 -2.85
N ASP A 178 -22.05 11.27 -2.53
CA ASP A 178 -21.08 10.82 -3.54
C ASP A 178 -20.72 9.33 -3.44
N SER A 179 -21.05 8.69 -2.35
CA SER A 179 -20.53 7.38 -1.98
C SER A 179 -21.64 6.31 -1.83
N LYS A 180 -21.19 5.04 -1.72
CA LYS A 180 -22.11 3.95 -1.36
C LYS A 180 -22.70 4.12 0.06
N GLY A 181 -22.03 4.92 0.90
CA GLY A 181 -22.50 5.24 2.25
C GLY A 181 -23.73 6.15 2.28
N ASP A 182 -24.08 6.79 1.15
CA ASP A 182 -25.18 7.73 1.01
C ASP A 182 -26.37 7.11 0.28
N ARG A 183 -26.23 5.85 -0.16
CA ARG A 183 -27.23 5.20 -1.01
C ARG A 183 -28.62 5.16 -0.38
N GLU A 184 -28.68 4.84 0.89
CA GLU A 184 -29.95 4.75 1.64
C GLU A 184 -30.56 6.14 1.83
N LEU A 185 -29.75 7.16 2.15
CA LEU A 185 -30.17 8.55 2.24
C LEU A 185 -30.71 9.06 0.89
N LEU A 186 -29.96 8.80 -0.20
CA LEU A 186 -30.40 9.20 -1.55
C LEU A 186 -31.67 8.46 -2.00
N LYS A 187 -31.88 7.23 -1.55
CA LYS A 187 -33.12 6.49 -1.84
C LYS A 187 -34.34 6.99 -1.07
N SER A 188 -34.14 7.53 0.12
CA SER A 188 -35.21 8.10 0.93
C SER A 188 -35.51 9.57 0.58
N ALA A 189 -34.75 10.16 -0.31
CA ALA A 189 -34.94 11.54 -0.74
C ALA A 189 -35.87 11.62 -1.97
N ASP A 190 -36.73 12.65 -2.01
CA ASP A 190 -37.58 12.99 -3.16
C ASP A 190 -36.74 13.49 -4.34
N LEU A 191 -35.68 14.24 -4.01
CA LEU A 191 -34.75 14.83 -4.99
C LEU A 191 -33.30 14.35 -4.68
N PRO A 192 -32.90 13.15 -5.16
CA PRO A 192 -31.57 12.63 -4.93
C PRO A 192 -30.55 13.18 -5.93
N HIS A 193 -29.43 13.67 -5.41
CA HIS A 193 -28.32 14.21 -6.19
C HIS A 193 -27.05 13.38 -5.93
N TYR A 194 -26.80 12.39 -6.77
CA TYR A 194 -25.61 11.56 -6.68
C TYR A 194 -24.47 12.18 -7.48
N ARG A 195 -23.37 12.53 -6.79
CA ARG A 195 -22.14 13.09 -7.38
C ARG A 195 -22.34 14.40 -8.19
N SER A 196 -23.32 15.21 -7.82
CA SER A 196 -23.71 16.41 -8.57
C SER A 196 -22.63 17.51 -8.62
N PHE A 197 -21.69 17.51 -7.69
CA PHE A 197 -20.58 18.48 -7.64
C PHE A 197 -19.26 17.90 -8.14
N LEU A 198 -19.27 16.70 -8.72
CA LEU A 198 -18.11 16.11 -9.35
C LEU A 198 -18.15 16.46 -10.84
N ALA A 199 -17.59 17.60 -11.21
CA ALA A 199 -17.50 18.06 -12.60
C ALA A 199 -16.62 17.13 -13.47
N GLU A 200 -15.85 16.20 -12.88
CA GLU A 200 -15.00 15.24 -13.60
C GLU A 200 -14.86 13.91 -12.84
N PRO A 201 -14.60 12.80 -13.57
CA PRO A 201 -14.19 11.58 -12.91
C PRO A 201 -13.00 11.90 -11.98
N ARG A 202 -13.11 11.51 -10.70
CA ARG A 202 -12.11 11.79 -9.66
C ARG A 202 -10.72 11.82 -10.27
N ALA A 203 -10.07 12.99 -10.30
CA ALA A 203 -8.62 13.02 -10.23
C ALA A 203 -8.30 12.30 -8.91
N TYR A 204 -7.88 11.05 -9.01
CA TYR A 204 -7.46 10.29 -7.83
C TYR A 204 -6.43 11.14 -7.10
N PRO A 205 -6.45 11.19 -5.77
CA PRO A 205 -5.52 12.02 -5.02
C PRO A 205 -4.14 11.76 -5.58
N ALA A 206 -3.48 12.81 -6.03
CA ALA A 206 -2.08 12.72 -6.46
C ALA A 206 -1.36 11.99 -5.33
N PHE A 207 -0.73 10.88 -5.66
CA PHE A 207 -0.08 10.03 -4.68
C PHE A 207 0.94 10.90 -3.94
N SER A 208 0.70 11.22 -2.68
CA SER A 208 1.61 12.02 -1.89
C SER A 208 2.81 11.15 -1.53
N LEU A 209 3.97 11.49 -2.06
CA LEU A 209 5.24 10.86 -1.71
C LEU A 209 5.77 11.34 -0.35
N GLU A 210 5.16 12.39 0.22
CA GLU A 210 5.56 12.97 1.51
C GLU A 210 5.75 11.93 2.62
N PRO A 211 4.91 10.87 2.77
CA PRO A 211 5.13 9.85 3.79
C PRO A 211 6.32 8.94 3.53
N LEU A 212 6.81 8.84 2.28
CA LEU A 212 7.97 8.01 1.93
C LEU A 212 9.30 8.73 2.14
N LEU A 213 9.33 10.06 2.04
CA LEU A 213 10.55 10.85 2.17
C LEU A 213 11.27 10.61 3.52
N PRO A 214 10.61 10.61 4.69
CA PRO A 214 11.29 10.31 5.94
C PRO A 214 11.79 8.86 6.03
N VAL A 215 11.08 7.89 5.46
CA VAL A 215 11.54 6.50 5.42
C VAL A 215 12.81 6.37 4.57
N LEU A 216 12.83 7.02 3.41
CA LEU A 216 14.00 7.09 2.54
C LEU A 216 15.17 7.80 3.24
N ALA A 217 14.90 8.92 3.90
CA ALA A 217 15.93 9.67 4.63
C ALA A 217 16.54 8.85 5.77
N ILE A 218 15.70 8.20 6.60
CA ILE A 218 16.17 7.32 7.70
C ILE A 218 16.99 6.16 7.15
N ALA A 219 16.58 5.60 6.04
CA ALA A 219 17.30 4.50 5.42
C ALA A 219 18.66 4.97 4.85
N VAL A 220 18.69 6.06 4.09
CA VAL A 220 19.95 6.63 3.55
C VAL A 220 20.90 6.99 4.68
N LEU A 221 20.40 7.64 5.73
CA LEU A 221 21.21 7.98 6.92
C LEU A 221 21.69 6.71 7.64
N GLY A 222 20.82 5.73 7.86
CA GLY A 222 21.17 4.47 8.52
C GLY A 222 22.24 3.69 7.75
N TYR A 223 22.07 3.55 6.43
CA TYR A 223 23.07 2.90 5.58
C TYR A 223 24.38 3.70 5.50
N GLY A 224 24.29 5.03 5.42
CA GLY A 224 25.46 5.90 5.45
C GLY A 224 26.26 5.76 6.76
N LEU A 225 25.57 5.80 7.90
CA LEU A 225 26.19 5.63 9.22
C LEU A 225 26.80 4.23 9.39
N LEU A 226 26.10 3.17 8.98
CA LEU A 226 26.63 1.80 9.00
C LEU A 226 27.85 1.65 8.08
N GLY A 227 27.81 2.28 6.89
CA GLY A 227 28.95 2.31 5.98
C GLY A 227 30.17 3.02 6.57
N ILE A 228 29.98 4.18 7.19
CA ILE A 228 31.06 4.92 7.87
C ILE A 228 31.59 4.12 9.06
N TRP A 229 30.69 3.57 9.88
CA TRP A 229 31.08 2.79 11.05
C TRP A 229 31.87 1.51 10.67
N SER A 230 31.44 0.79 9.63
CA SER A 230 32.10 -0.46 9.19
C SER A 230 33.44 -0.25 8.52
N GLN A 231 33.72 0.94 7.97
CA GLN A 231 34.93 1.23 7.18
C GLN A 231 35.88 2.24 7.85
N GLY A 232 35.56 2.77 9.03
CA GLY A 232 36.47 3.67 9.76
C GLY A 232 36.96 4.86 8.95
N GLY A 233 36.12 5.45 8.06
CA GLY A 233 36.46 6.58 7.18
C GLY A 233 37.03 6.18 5.80
N GLN A 234 37.24 4.90 5.51
CA GLN A 234 37.72 4.41 4.20
C GLN A 234 36.61 4.17 3.18
N LEU A 235 35.37 4.57 3.49
CA LEU A 235 34.22 4.36 2.59
C LEU A 235 34.39 5.07 1.24
N LEU A 236 34.84 6.33 1.24
CA LEU A 236 35.03 7.09 0.00
C LEU A 236 36.15 6.52 -0.90
N PRO A 237 37.35 6.18 -0.39
CA PRO A 237 38.35 5.46 -1.16
C PRO A 237 37.80 4.14 -1.74
N LEU A 238 37.09 3.33 -0.94
CA LEU A 238 36.48 2.10 -1.38
C LEU A 238 35.48 2.31 -2.52
N LEU A 239 34.59 3.30 -2.41
CA LEU A 239 33.65 3.62 -3.47
C LEU A 239 34.35 4.06 -4.76
N ARG A 240 35.46 4.83 -4.63
CA ARG A 240 36.28 5.24 -5.78
C ARG A 240 37.00 4.06 -6.44
N SER A 241 37.46 3.07 -5.67
CA SER A 241 38.11 1.89 -6.26
C SER A 241 37.10 0.96 -6.94
N LEU A 242 35.85 0.91 -6.47
CA LEU A 242 34.80 0.01 -6.96
C LEU A 242 33.87 0.64 -8.02
N TRP A 243 34.13 1.89 -8.48
CA TRP A 243 33.21 2.54 -9.41
C TRP A 243 32.91 1.74 -10.71
N PRO A 244 33.89 0.97 -11.31
CA PRO A 244 33.59 0.18 -12.51
C PRO A 244 32.64 -0.99 -12.18
N GLN A 245 32.87 -1.67 -11.03
CA GLN A 245 32.05 -2.79 -10.57
C GLN A 245 30.64 -2.31 -10.19
N ILE A 246 30.53 -1.15 -9.55
CA ILE A 246 29.25 -0.52 -9.23
C ILE A 246 28.50 -0.15 -10.52
N GLY A 247 29.17 0.47 -11.49
CA GLY A 247 28.57 0.85 -12.77
C GLY A 247 28.06 -0.35 -13.57
N LEU A 248 28.88 -1.40 -13.67
CA LEU A 248 28.49 -2.64 -14.33
C LEU A 248 27.35 -3.34 -13.56
N GLY A 249 27.44 -3.41 -12.24
CA GLY A 249 26.41 -4.02 -11.39
C GLY A 249 25.07 -3.29 -11.51
N ILE A 250 25.04 -1.95 -11.54
CA ILE A 250 23.82 -1.17 -11.79
C ILE A 250 23.25 -1.49 -13.18
N SER A 251 24.10 -1.64 -14.19
CA SER A 251 23.67 -2.01 -15.55
C SER A 251 23.02 -3.40 -15.57
N LEU A 252 23.58 -4.37 -14.84
CA LEU A 252 22.99 -5.70 -14.67
C LEU A 252 21.67 -5.66 -13.92
N VAL A 253 21.56 -4.84 -12.88
CA VAL A 253 20.31 -4.65 -12.12
C VAL A 253 19.22 -4.02 -13.02
N LEU A 254 19.56 -3.03 -13.84
CA LEU A 254 18.63 -2.43 -14.82
C LEU A 254 18.17 -3.46 -15.86
N LEU A 255 19.08 -4.27 -16.37
CA LEU A 255 18.73 -5.40 -17.26
C LEU A 255 17.80 -6.38 -16.54
N GLY A 256 18.07 -6.68 -15.26
CA GLY A 256 17.20 -7.50 -14.41
C GLY A 256 15.79 -6.93 -14.29
N TYR A 257 15.62 -5.61 -14.18
CA TYR A 257 14.31 -4.97 -14.17
C TYR A 257 13.59 -5.11 -15.51
N ALA A 258 14.28 -4.92 -16.64
CA ALA A 258 13.71 -5.13 -17.96
C ALA A 258 13.22 -6.58 -18.15
N ILE A 259 14.01 -7.56 -17.68
CA ILE A 259 13.67 -8.97 -17.69
C ILE A 259 12.47 -9.26 -16.78
N ARG A 260 12.41 -8.71 -15.56
CA ARG A 260 11.25 -8.83 -14.67
C ARG A 260 10.00 -8.17 -15.25
N TYR A 261 10.13 -7.04 -15.93
CA TYR A 261 9.03 -6.40 -16.61
C TYR A 261 8.47 -7.27 -17.75
N SER A 262 9.33 -7.94 -18.55
CA SER A 262 8.85 -8.88 -19.58
C SER A 262 8.03 -10.02 -18.97
N ARG A 263 8.44 -10.55 -17.79
CA ARG A 263 7.67 -11.52 -17.04
C ARG A 263 6.29 -10.97 -16.62
N TRP A 264 6.25 -9.74 -16.12
CA TRP A 264 4.99 -9.07 -15.78
C TRP A 264 4.05 -9.01 -16.98
N ARG A 265 4.56 -8.60 -18.15
CA ARG A 265 3.81 -8.57 -19.41
C ARG A 265 3.30 -9.94 -19.83
N LEU A 266 4.12 -10.97 -19.66
CA LEU A 266 3.73 -12.36 -19.93
C LEU A 266 2.55 -12.80 -19.03
N LEU A 267 2.60 -12.50 -17.74
CA LEU A 267 1.53 -12.81 -16.79
C LEU A 267 0.25 -12.01 -17.09
N LEU A 268 0.35 -10.73 -17.43
CA LEU A 268 -0.82 -9.93 -17.84
C LEU A 268 -1.48 -10.48 -19.11
N ALA A 269 -0.68 -10.85 -20.11
CA ALA A 269 -1.19 -11.44 -21.35
C ALA A 269 -1.94 -12.76 -21.10
N ALA A 270 -1.47 -13.58 -20.16
CA ALA A 270 -2.14 -14.83 -19.79
C ALA A 270 -3.52 -14.62 -19.15
N VAL A 271 -3.79 -13.45 -18.59
CA VAL A 271 -5.11 -13.05 -18.08
C VAL A 271 -5.84 -12.07 -19.00
N ASN A 272 -5.44 -12.01 -20.28
CA ASN A 272 -6.03 -11.18 -21.33
C ASN A 272 -6.05 -9.67 -21.00
N GLN A 273 -4.97 -9.17 -20.36
CA GLN A 273 -4.83 -7.75 -20.05
C GLN A 273 -3.65 -7.15 -20.83
N TYR A 274 -3.92 -6.11 -21.61
CA TYR A 274 -2.95 -5.52 -22.55
C TYR A 274 -2.85 -3.99 -22.41
N PRO A 275 -2.41 -3.47 -21.23
CA PRO A 275 -2.19 -2.03 -21.09
C PRO A 275 -1.09 -1.54 -22.05
N PRO A 276 -1.10 -0.25 -22.48
CA PRO A 276 -0.03 0.35 -23.28
C PRO A 276 1.33 0.19 -22.61
N VAL A 277 2.34 -0.27 -23.36
CA VAL A 277 3.66 -0.69 -22.83
C VAL A 277 4.34 0.41 -22.00
N THR A 278 4.36 1.65 -22.51
CA THR A 278 5.04 2.77 -21.85
C THR A 278 4.37 3.16 -20.53
N ALA A 279 3.04 3.21 -20.51
CA ALA A 279 2.29 3.55 -19.31
C ALA A 279 2.34 2.41 -18.27
N ASP A 280 2.22 1.15 -18.71
CA ASP A 280 2.36 -0.02 -17.85
C ASP A 280 3.78 -0.13 -17.26
N ALA A 281 4.84 0.08 -18.06
CA ALA A 281 6.23 0.11 -17.58
C ALA A 281 6.44 1.18 -16.50
N ARG A 282 5.89 2.37 -16.69
CA ARG A 282 5.92 3.45 -15.70
C ARG A 282 5.19 3.06 -14.41
N ILE A 283 3.98 2.49 -14.50
CA ILE A 283 3.20 2.02 -13.35
C ILE A 283 3.94 0.89 -12.64
N TRP A 284 4.47 -0.06 -13.40
CA TRP A 284 5.23 -1.20 -12.89
C TRP A 284 6.47 -0.73 -12.13
N MET A 285 7.30 0.11 -12.72
CA MET A 285 8.48 0.69 -12.07
C MET A 285 8.05 1.59 -10.90
N GLY A 286 7.01 2.40 -11.05
CA GLY A 286 6.47 3.25 -9.98
C GLY A 286 6.05 2.44 -8.74
N SER A 287 5.59 1.19 -8.90
CA SER A 287 5.26 0.33 -7.76
C SER A 287 6.46 -0.01 -6.86
N TYR A 288 7.69 0.03 -7.42
CA TYR A 288 8.91 -0.19 -6.65
C TYR A 288 9.21 0.91 -5.62
N ALA A 289 8.60 2.09 -5.73
CA ALA A 289 8.64 3.09 -4.67
C ALA A 289 8.18 2.53 -3.31
N PHE A 290 7.39 1.46 -3.33
CA PHE A 290 6.80 0.81 -2.16
C PHE A 290 7.39 -0.58 -1.85
N THR A 291 8.50 -0.94 -2.48
CA THR A 291 9.18 -2.22 -2.21
C THR A 291 9.63 -2.35 -0.75
N ALA A 292 9.93 -1.23 -0.10
CA ALA A 292 10.27 -1.20 1.32
C ALA A 292 9.06 -1.41 2.27
N THR A 293 7.85 -1.64 1.77
CA THR A 293 6.69 -1.97 2.63
C THR A 293 6.76 -3.43 3.12
N PRO A 294 6.16 -3.75 4.31
CA PRO A 294 6.14 -5.12 4.82
C PRO A 294 5.62 -6.12 3.79
N GLY A 295 6.39 -7.19 3.53
CA GLY A 295 6.04 -8.22 2.54
C GLY A 295 5.91 -7.70 1.11
N LYS A 296 6.49 -6.53 0.78
CA LYS A 296 6.34 -5.84 -0.53
C LYS A 296 4.88 -5.59 -0.91
N SER A 297 4.01 -5.48 0.08
CA SER A 297 2.55 -5.30 -0.13
C SER A 297 2.22 -4.03 -0.92
N GLY A 298 3.06 -3.00 -0.84
CA GLY A 298 2.89 -1.76 -1.58
C GLY A 298 3.00 -1.92 -3.10
N GLU A 299 3.61 -2.98 -3.61
CA GLU A 299 3.63 -3.27 -5.05
C GLU A 299 2.23 -3.57 -5.61
N ALA A 300 1.25 -3.94 -4.76
CA ALA A 300 -0.15 -4.06 -5.16
C ALA A 300 -0.75 -2.73 -5.68
N LEU A 301 -0.09 -1.60 -5.42
CA LEU A 301 -0.44 -0.30 -5.98
C LEU A 301 -0.55 -0.33 -7.51
N ARG A 302 0.31 -1.13 -8.20
CA ARG A 302 0.22 -1.25 -9.67
C ARG A 302 -1.14 -1.74 -10.15
N SER A 303 -1.78 -2.67 -9.42
CA SER A 303 -3.14 -3.14 -9.77
C SER A 303 -4.19 -2.04 -9.60
N LEU A 304 -4.02 -1.20 -8.57
CA LEU A 304 -4.88 -0.04 -8.38
C LEU A 304 -4.69 0.99 -9.48
N LEU A 305 -3.45 1.34 -9.83
CA LEU A 305 -3.13 2.31 -10.88
C LEU A 305 -3.61 1.83 -12.26
N LEU A 306 -3.43 0.53 -12.60
CA LEU A 306 -3.96 -0.06 -13.83
C LEU A 306 -5.49 0.02 -13.89
N LYS A 307 -6.18 -0.20 -12.77
CA LYS A 307 -7.63 -0.01 -12.70
C LYS A 307 -8.03 1.44 -12.90
N GLN A 308 -7.28 2.37 -12.32
CA GLN A 308 -7.56 3.79 -12.37
C GLN A 308 -7.34 4.37 -13.77
N GLU A 309 -6.23 3.99 -14.40
CA GLU A 309 -5.82 4.59 -15.67
C GLU A 309 -6.47 3.91 -16.88
N PHE A 310 -6.67 2.59 -16.82
CA PHE A 310 -7.15 1.79 -17.95
C PHE A 310 -8.44 1.00 -17.70
N GLY A 311 -9.05 1.11 -16.51
CA GLY A 311 -10.25 0.34 -16.16
C GLY A 311 -10.00 -1.16 -15.95
N ILE A 312 -8.73 -1.60 -15.93
CA ILE A 312 -8.37 -3.02 -15.79
C ILE A 312 -8.79 -3.54 -14.41
N PRO A 313 -9.50 -4.67 -14.32
CA PRO A 313 -9.96 -5.22 -13.05
C PRO A 313 -8.79 -5.56 -12.11
N MET A 314 -8.92 -5.23 -10.83
CA MET A 314 -7.88 -5.55 -9.83
C MET A 314 -7.68 -7.06 -9.57
N PRO A 315 -8.73 -7.93 -9.52
CA PRO A 315 -8.53 -9.33 -9.18
C PRO A 315 -7.54 -10.07 -10.08
N PRO A 316 -7.61 -9.99 -11.42
CA PRO A 316 -6.63 -10.63 -12.30
C PRO A 316 -5.21 -10.09 -12.10
N THR A 317 -5.04 -8.79 -11.97
CA THR A 317 -3.71 -8.17 -11.83
C THR A 317 -3.08 -8.44 -10.45
N LEU A 318 -3.87 -8.50 -9.38
CA LEU A 318 -3.41 -8.94 -8.07
C LEU A 318 -3.02 -10.41 -8.08
N THR A 319 -3.80 -11.26 -8.79
CA THR A 319 -3.44 -12.69 -8.95
C THR A 319 -2.13 -12.85 -9.71
N ALA A 320 -1.92 -12.06 -10.78
CA ALA A 320 -0.65 -12.03 -11.51
C ALA A 320 0.52 -11.62 -10.58
N LEU A 321 0.33 -10.64 -9.70
CA LEU A 321 1.33 -10.26 -8.69
C LEU A 321 1.64 -11.41 -7.72
N VAL A 322 0.63 -12.14 -7.24
CA VAL A 322 0.83 -13.29 -6.36
C VAL A 322 1.65 -14.38 -7.08
N VAL A 323 1.30 -14.70 -8.33
CA VAL A 323 2.04 -15.69 -9.13
C VAL A 323 3.47 -15.22 -9.41
N GLU A 324 3.68 -13.93 -9.60
CA GLU A 324 5.01 -13.33 -9.71
C GLU A 324 5.84 -13.60 -8.43
N ARG A 325 5.25 -13.46 -7.24
CA ARG A 325 5.95 -13.77 -5.96
C ARG A 325 6.23 -15.27 -5.80
N ILE A 326 5.29 -16.13 -6.20
CA ILE A 326 5.50 -17.58 -6.19
C ILE A 326 6.66 -17.96 -7.12
N THR A 327 6.68 -17.42 -8.34
CA THR A 327 7.73 -17.71 -9.32
C THR A 327 9.08 -17.10 -8.93
N ASP A 328 9.13 -16.01 -8.16
CA ASP A 328 10.38 -15.54 -7.53
C ASP A 328 10.91 -16.55 -6.51
N GLY A 329 10.05 -17.07 -5.62
CA GLY A 329 10.44 -18.10 -4.65
C GLY A 329 10.93 -19.39 -5.34
N THR A 330 10.22 -19.85 -6.38
CA THR A 330 10.64 -21.04 -7.15
C THR A 330 11.94 -20.81 -7.91
N ALA A 331 12.18 -19.60 -8.42
CA ALA A 331 13.43 -19.21 -9.07
C ALA A 331 14.62 -19.27 -8.11
N VAL A 332 14.45 -18.75 -6.89
CA VAL A 332 15.49 -18.85 -5.84
C VAL A 332 15.76 -20.32 -5.48
N LEU A 333 14.71 -21.13 -5.26
CA LEU A 333 14.88 -22.57 -5.00
C LEU A 333 15.61 -23.29 -6.13
N LEU A 334 15.31 -22.95 -7.39
CA LEU A 334 16.02 -23.50 -8.56
C LEU A 334 17.50 -23.12 -8.54
N LEU A 335 17.84 -21.88 -8.24
CA LEU A 335 19.23 -21.43 -8.14
C LEU A 335 19.99 -22.10 -6.99
N LEU A 336 19.32 -22.33 -5.86
CA LEU A 336 19.90 -23.10 -4.75
C LEU A 336 20.14 -24.57 -5.14
N LEU A 337 19.22 -25.19 -5.90
CA LEU A 337 19.39 -26.54 -6.41
C LEU A 337 20.55 -26.66 -7.42
N ILE A 338 20.67 -25.71 -8.35
CA ILE A 338 21.78 -25.68 -9.33
C ILE A 338 23.13 -25.61 -8.58
N ASN A 339 23.17 -24.90 -7.45
CA ASN A 339 24.37 -24.74 -6.63
C ASN A 339 24.42 -25.71 -5.43
N LEU A 340 23.61 -26.76 -5.45
CA LEU A 340 23.53 -27.74 -4.33
C LEU A 340 24.89 -28.35 -3.96
N PRO A 341 25.78 -28.75 -4.90
CA PRO A 341 27.10 -29.27 -4.55
C PRO A 341 27.92 -28.31 -3.68
N LEU A 342 27.86 -27.01 -4.00
CA LEU A 342 28.51 -25.96 -3.22
C LEU A 342 27.87 -25.82 -1.83
N LEU A 343 26.54 -25.83 -1.74
CA LEU A 343 25.83 -25.79 -0.46
C LEU A 343 26.19 -26.97 0.46
N LEU A 344 26.32 -28.15 -0.10
CA LEU A 344 26.71 -29.32 0.65
C LEU A 344 28.14 -29.23 1.19
N SER A 345 29.06 -28.57 0.48
CA SER A 345 30.45 -28.38 0.92
C SER A 345 30.57 -27.46 2.15
N TRP A 346 29.55 -26.64 2.47
CA TRP A 346 29.56 -25.75 3.64
C TRP A 346 29.24 -26.44 4.96
N GLN A 347 29.13 -27.79 4.98
CA GLN A 347 28.81 -28.60 6.16
C GLN A 347 27.52 -28.23 6.88
N VAL A 348 26.65 -27.47 6.23
CA VAL A 348 25.31 -27.09 6.72
C VAL A 348 24.26 -27.92 5.98
N SER A 349 23.33 -28.52 6.71
CA SER A 349 22.28 -29.35 6.12
C SER A 349 21.21 -28.51 5.40
N TRP A 350 21.56 -27.99 4.21
CA TRP A 350 20.67 -27.24 3.35
C TRP A 350 19.61 -28.10 2.64
N VAL A 351 19.81 -29.43 2.61
CA VAL A 351 18.90 -30.38 1.96
C VAL A 351 17.50 -30.31 2.57
N VAL A 352 17.41 -30.17 3.89
CA VAL A 352 16.13 -30.11 4.59
C VAL A 352 15.31 -28.85 4.22
N PRO A 353 15.81 -27.60 4.38
CA PRO A 353 15.02 -26.41 4.03
C PRO A 353 14.71 -26.31 2.54
N ILE A 354 15.62 -26.72 1.65
CA ILE A 354 15.38 -26.77 0.20
C ILE A 354 14.31 -27.81 -0.12
N GLY A 355 14.40 -29.01 0.47
CA GLY A 355 13.43 -30.08 0.30
C GLY A 355 12.03 -29.66 0.76
N ILE A 356 11.92 -29.04 1.94
CA ILE A 356 10.66 -28.50 2.46
C ILE A 356 10.11 -27.45 1.49
N GLY A 357 10.94 -26.52 1.00
CA GLY A 357 10.53 -25.49 0.04
C GLY A 357 9.97 -26.10 -1.25
N LEU A 358 10.65 -27.08 -1.82
CA LEU A 358 10.20 -27.78 -3.04
C LEU A 358 8.92 -28.58 -2.81
N ILE A 359 8.82 -29.32 -1.70
CA ILE A 359 7.62 -30.08 -1.34
C ILE A 359 6.44 -29.11 -1.16
N THR A 360 6.65 -27.96 -0.52
CA THR A 360 5.61 -26.95 -0.33
C THR A 360 5.11 -26.39 -1.66
N VAL A 361 6.03 -26.06 -2.59
CA VAL A 361 5.68 -25.59 -3.93
C VAL A 361 4.92 -26.67 -4.71
N LEU A 362 5.42 -27.90 -4.70
CA LEU A 362 4.77 -29.03 -5.37
C LEU A 362 3.40 -29.36 -4.77
N ALA A 363 3.30 -29.41 -3.45
CA ALA A 363 2.03 -29.64 -2.75
C ALA A 363 1.02 -28.53 -3.04
N GLY A 364 1.45 -27.27 -3.03
CA GLY A 364 0.62 -26.12 -3.41
C GLY A 364 0.15 -26.23 -4.86
N TRP A 365 1.01 -26.59 -5.79
CA TRP A 365 0.67 -26.79 -7.19
C TRP A 365 -0.33 -27.95 -7.38
N LEU A 366 -0.09 -29.11 -6.76
CA LEU A 366 -1.00 -30.26 -6.79
C LEU A 366 -2.35 -29.92 -6.15
N ALA A 367 -2.37 -29.22 -5.02
CA ALA A 367 -3.59 -28.77 -4.36
C ALA A 367 -4.41 -27.87 -5.28
N LEU A 368 -3.80 -26.93 -5.99
CA LEU A 368 -4.48 -26.03 -6.93
C LEU A 368 -4.99 -26.75 -8.19
N HIS A 369 -4.45 -27.93 -8.53
CA HIS A 369 -4.96 -28.78 -9.64
C HIS A 369 -5.99 -29.81 -9.16
N SER A 370 -6.03 -30.14 -7.87
CA SER A 370 -7.00 -31.08 -7.29
C SER A 370 -8.42 -30.49 -7.28
N SER A 371 -9.40 -31.27 -7.76
CA SER A 371 -10.82 -30.90 -7.69
C SER A 371 -11.32 -30.77 -6.24
N TRP A 372 -10.85 -31.66 -5.37
CA TRP A 372 -11.16 -31.66 -3.93
C TRP A 372 -10.65 -30.39 -3.24
N ALA A 373 -9.39 -30.03 -3.45
CA ALA A 373 -8.80 -28.84 -2.84
C ALA A 373 -9.45 -27.54 -3.36
N LYS A 374 -9.82 -27.50 -4.64
CA LYS A 374 -10.58 -26.37 -5.21
C LYS A 374 -11.94 -26.21 -4.54
N GLU A 375 -12.62 -27.30 -4.26
CA GLU A 375 -13.92 -27.24 -3.59
C GLU A 375 -13.78 -26.85 -2.11
N GLN A 376 -12.77 -27.36 -1.41
CA GLN A 376 -12.45 -26.92 -0.05
C GLN A 376 -12.08 -25.43 0.02
N LEU A 377 -11.24 -24.97 -0.92
CA LEU A 377 -10.87 -23.56 -1.02
C LEU A 377 -12.12 -22.69 -1.27
N LYS A 378 -13.00 -23.08 -2.18
CA LYS A 378 -14.28 -22.37 -2.42
C LYS A 378 -15.15 -22.34 -1.17
N ARG A 379 -15.27 -23.46 -0.44
CA ARG A 379 -16.06 -23.53 0.80
C ARG A 379 -15.48 -22.62 1.87
N THR A 380 -14.15 -22.65 2.05
CA THR A 380 -13.43 -21.81 3.01
C THR A 380 -13.56 -20.33 2.65
N VAL A 381 -13.35 -19.97 1.39
CA VAL A 381 -13.52 -18.60 0.87
C VAL A 381 -14.97 -18.11 1.08
N ARG A 382 -15.98 -18.94 0.81
CA ARG A 382 -17.39 -18.58 1.04
C ARG A 382 -17.74 -18.42 2.52
N ARG A 383 -17.06 -19.16 3.42
CA ARG A 383 -17.29 -19.08 4.87
C ARG A 383 -16.60 -17.89 5.50
N LEU A 384 -15.37 -17.59 5.07
CA LEU A 384 -14.51 -16.58 5.70
C LEU A 384 -14.63 -15.19 5.07
N LEU A 385 -15.06 -15.08 3.81
CA LEU A 385 -15.08 -13.81 3.09
C LEU A 385 -16.49 -13.27 2.85
N PRO A 386 -16.68 -11.94 3.01
CA PRO A 386 -17.92 -11.27 2.64
C PRO A 386 -18.32 -11.51 1.17
N ARG A 387 -19.62 -11.51 0.86
CA ARG A 387 -20.15 -11.79 -0.50
C ARG A 387 -19.50 -10.96 -1.63
N LYS A 388 -19.04 -9.75 -1.33
CA LYS A 388 -18.33 -8.89 -2.32
C LYS A 388 -16.95 -9.43 -2.66
N LEU A 389 -16.21 -9.91 -1.66
CA LEU A 389 -14.89 -10.55 -1.83
C LEU A 389 -15.04 -11.96 -2.46
N VAL A 390 -16.13 -12.66 -2.21
CA VAL A 390 -16.44 -13.94 -2.88
C VAL A 390 -16.61 -13.75 -4.39
N ARG A 391 -17.26 -12.65 -4.85
CA ARG A 391 -17.35 -12.34 -6.29
C ARG A 391 -15.98 -11.96 -6.88
N ALA A 392 -15.25 -11.09 -6.21
CA ALA A 392 -13.89 -10.73 -6.63
C ALA A 392 -12.93 -11.94 -6.61
N SER A 393 -13.11 -12.89 -5.68
CA SER A 393 -12.35 -14.14 -5.66
C SER A 393 -12.69 -15.08 -6.82
N GLY A 394 -13.92 -14.99 -7.38
CA GLY A 394 -14.31 -15.74 -8.58
C GLY A 394 -13.45 -15.35 -9.78
N ASP A 395 -13.33 -14.05 -10.06
CA ASP A 395 -12.50 -13.53 -11.16
C ASP A 395 -11.00 -13.83 -10.90
N GLY A 396 -10.55 -13.71 -9.66
CA GLY A 396 -9.20 -14.07 -9.25
C GLY A 396 -8.91 -15.56 -9.41
N LEU A 397 -9.86 -16.46 -9.11
CA LEU A 397 -9.71 -17.91 -9.32
C LEU A 397 -9.66 -18.30 -10.80
N ILE A 398 -10.41 -17.61 -11.64
CA ILE A 398 -10.32 -17.80 -13.10
C ILE A 398 -8.93 -17.39 -13.58
N ALA A 399 -8.47 -16.21 -13.19
CA ALA A 399 -7.13 -15.72 -13.50
C ALA A 399 -6.04 -16.68 -12.97
N LEU A 400 -6.19 -17.18 -11.73
CA LEU A 400 -5.24 -18.12 -11.14
C LEU A 400 -5.11 -19.40 -11.97
N ARG A 401 -6.21 -19.94 -12.49
CA ARG A 401 -6.16 -21.12 -13.38
C ARG A 401 -5.38 -20.87 -14.67
N GLN A 402 -5.55 -19.68 -15.26
CA GLN A 402 -4.82 -19.29 -16.46
C GLN A 402 -3.32 -19.12 -16.17
N LEU A 403 -2.99 -18.56 -15.01
CA LEU A 403 -1.62 -18.28 -14.59
C LEU A 403 -0.87 -19.52 -14.08
N LEU A 404 -1.57 -20.57 -13.62
CA LEU A 404 -0.96 -21.81 -13.11
C LEU A 404 -0.69 -22.85 -14.21
N GLN A 405 -0.74 -22.48 -15.50
CA GLN A 405 -0.33 -23.37 -16.58
C GLN A 405 1.16 -23.73 -16.43
N PRO A 406 1.53 -25.03 -16.49
CA PRO A 406 2.90 -25.47 -16.22
C PRO A 406 3.96 -24.77 -17.06
N TRP A 407 3.66 -24.60 -18.37
CA TRP A 407 4.56 -23.91 -19.28
C TRP A 407 4.79 -22.43 -18.93
N LEU A 408 3.72 -21.74 -18.55
CA LEU A 408 3.79 -20.34 -18.12
C LEU A 408 4.58 -20.19 -16.83
N LEU A 409 4.36 -21.09 -15.86
CA LEU A 409 5.13 -21.09 -14.60
C LEU A 409 6.61 -21.38 -14.85
N LEU A 410 6.92 -22.33 -15.75
CA LEU A 410 8.31 -22.62 -16.13
C LEU A 410 8.98 -21.39 -16.74
N GLN A 411 8.32 -20.73 -17.71
CA GLN A 411 8.84 -19.50 -18.33
C GLN A 411 9.02 -18.39 -17.28
N ALA A 412 8.01 -18.14 -16.43
CA ALA A 412 8.07 -17.09 -15.41
C ALA A 412 9.17 -17.37 -14.37
N THR A 413 9.37 -18.66 -13.99
CA THR A 413 10.44 -19.07 -13.09
C THR A 413 11.81 -18.91 -13.76
N ALA A 414 11.98 -19.31 -15.00
CA ALA A 414 13.23 -19.15 -15.73
C ALA A 414 13.62 -17.67 -15.88
N ILE A 415 12.65 -16.80 -16.24
CA ILE A 415 12.85 -15.34 -16.31
C ILE A 415 13.25 -14.80 -14.93
N GLY A 416 12.59 -15.26 -13.87
CA GLY A 416 12.94 -14.90 -12.49
C GLY A 416 14.35 -15.35 -12.11
N ALA A 417 14.75 -16.58 -12.43
CA ALA A 417 16.08 -17.11 -12.15
C ALA A 417 17.18 -16.31 -12.84
N VAL A 418 16.98 -15.94 -14.12
CA VAL A 418 17.93 -15.07 -14.84
C VAL A 418 18.04 -13.70 -14.14
N ALA A 419 16.92 -13.07 -13.77
CA ALA A 419 16.95 -11.77 -13.11
C ALA A 419 17.65 -11.82 -11.74
N TRP A 420 17.41 -12.87 -10.94
CA TRP A 420 18.08 -13.07 -9.66
C TRP A 420 19.58 -13.38 -9.82
N SER A 421 19.97 -14.13 -10.89
CA SER A 421 21.37 -14.39 -11.20
C SER A 421 22.14 -13.12 -11.53
N LEU A 422 21.53 -12.16 -12.24
CA LEU A 422 22.16 -10.86 -12.55
C LEU A 422 22.48 -10.06 -11.28
N GLU A 423 21.62 -10.10 -10.28
CA GLU A 423 21.90 -9.48 -8.97
C GLU A 423 22.99 -10.24 -8.21
N GLY A 424 23.02 -11.58 -8.32
CA GLY A 424 24.11 -12.42 -7.78
C GLY A 424 25.45 -12.12 -8.44
N ILE A 425 25.48 -11.94 -9.78
CA ILE A 425 26.66 -11.50 -10.53
C ILE A 425 27.12 -10.12 -10.03
N SER A 426 26.18 -9.20 -9.77
CA SER A 426 26.52 -7.87 -9.27
C SER A 426 27.21 -7.93 -7.90
N LEU A 427 26.75 -8.82 -7.00
CA LEU A 427 27.43 -9.05 -5.72
C LEU A 427 28.81 -9.69 -5.92
N TRP A 428 28.93 -10.66 -6.82
CA TRP A 428 30.21 -11.28 -7.16
C TRP A 428 31.23 -10.25 -7.66
N LEU A 429 30.83 -9.36 -8.57
CA LEU A 429 31.69 -8.29 -9.07
C LEU A 429 32.19 -7.35 -7.97
N LEU A 430 31.33 -7.00 -7.02
CA LEU A 430 31.73 -6.20 -5.86
C LEU A 430 32.79 -6.92 -5.02
N LEU A 431 32.57 -8.22 -4.71
CA LEU A 431 33.51 -9.03 -3.94
C LEU A 431 34.87 -9.16 -4.64
N GLN A 432 34.88 -9.41 -5.96
CA GLN A 432 36.13 -9.46 -6.75
C GLN A 432 36.86 -8.11 -6.72
N GLY A 433 36.12 -7.00 -6.88
CA GLY A 433 36.72 -5.65 -6.81
C GLY A 433 37.28 -5.31 -5.43
N MET A 434 36.77 -5.94 -4.36
CA MET A 434 37.27 -5.82 -3.00
C MET A 434 38.44 -6.78 -2.68
N GLY A 435 38.90 -7.57 -3.67
CA GLY A 435 39.96 -8.56 -3.47
C GLY A 435 39.52 -9.86 -2.79
N VAL A 436 38.22 -10.09 -2.65
CA VAL A 436 37.66 -11.32 -2.09
C VAL A 436 37.50 -12.35 -3.22
N GLY A 437 38.61 -13.00 -3.58
CA GLY A 437 38.65 -13.99 -4.68
C GLY A 437 38.12 -15.37 -4.30
N GLU A 438 37.93 -15.65 -3.02
CA GLU A 438 37.53 -16.96 -2.49
C GLU A 438 36.06 -17.29 -2.84
N VAL A 439 35.21 -16.29 -3.01
CA VAL A 439 33.80 -16.47 -3.33
C VAL A 439 33.61 -16.56 -4.84
N GLY A 440 33.23 -17.76 -5.31
CA GLY A 440 32.83 -17.98 -6.69
C GLY A 440 31.44 -17.38 -7.00
N LEU A 441 31.11 -17.31 -8.30
CA LEU A 441 29.83 -16.80 -8.80
C LEU A 441 28.61 -17.49 -8.15
N GLY A 442 28.66 -18.83 -8.00
CA GLY A 442 27.60 -19.61 -7.34
C GLY A 442 27.40 -19.18 -5.89
N GLY A 443 28.50 -19.00 -5.15
CA GLY A 443 28.48 -18.60 -3.74
C GLY A 443 27.87 -17.19 -3.54
N ALA A 444 28.25 -16.23 -4.36
CA ALA A 444 27.67 -14.88 -4.34
C ALA A 444 26.17 -14.90 -4.71
N THR A 445 25.80 -15.72 -5.72
CA THR A 445 24.40 -15.89 -6.12
C THR A 445 23.56 -16.48 -4.98
N ILE A 446 24.05 -17.53 -4.30
CA ILE A 446 23.40 -18.10 -3.13
C ILE A 446 23.25 -17.05 -2.02
N ALA A 447 24.34 -16.37 -1.67
CA ALA A 447 24.34 -15.39 -0.59
C ALA A 447 23.29 -14.29 -0.83
N HIS A 448 23.20 -13.77 -2.06
CA HIS A 448 22.23 -12.75 -2.42
C HIS A 448 20.78 -13.26 -2.43
N THR A 449 20.54 -14.38 -3.13
CA THR A 449 19.17 -14.88 -3.38
C THR A 449 18.54 -15.49 -2.12
N ALA A 450 19.31 -16.31 -1.36
CA ALA A 450 18.82 -16.90 -0.13
C ALA A 450 18.57 -15.84 0.95
N ALA A 451 19.47 -14.85 1.10
CA ALA A 451 19.25 -13.73 2.01
C ALA A 451 18.02 -12.90 1.63
N GLY A 452 17.79 -12.68 0.33
CA GLY A 452 16.59 -12.01 -0.16
C GLY A 452 15.30 -12.78 0.16
N LEU A 453 15.34 -14.12 0.09
CA LEU A 453 14.22 -14.97 0.49
C LEU A 453 13.97 -14.89 2.01
N ILE A 454 15.03 -15.01 2.83
CA ILE A 454 14.96 -14.84 4.29
C ILE A 454 14.33 -13.48 4.63
N GLY A 455 14.82 -12.39 4.01
CA GLY A 455 14.27 -11.05 4.21
C GLY A 455 12.79 -10.92 3.85
N SER A 456 12.36 -11.64 2.81
CA SER A 456 10.94 -11.64 2.41
C SER A 456 10.05 -12.39 3.41
N LEU A 457 10.54 -13.45 4.02
CA LEU A 457 9.82 -14.26 5.02
C LEU A 457 9.68 -13.57 6.37
N THR A 458 10.60 -12.68 6.73
CA THR A 458 10.53 -11.93 8.00
C THR A 458 9.43 -10.86 8.01
N LEU A 459 8.85 -10.53 6.87
CA LEU A 459 7.87 -9.45 6.70
C LEU A 459 8.36 -8.07 7.19
N LEU A 460 9.65 -7.93 7.46
CA LEU A 460 10.24 -6.65 7.80
C LEU A 460 10.16 -5.69 6.59
N PRO A 461 10.00 -4.38 6.81
CA PRO A 461 10.01 -3.39 5.74
C PRO A 461 11.27 -3.52 4.87
N GLY A 462 11.11 -3.87 3.59
CA GLY A 462 12.23 -4.10 2.68
C GLY A 462 13.18 -5.25 3.07
N GLY A 463 12.82 -6.08 4.06
CA GLY A 463 13.71 -7.09 4.64
C GLY A 463 14.89 -6.49 5.39
N LEU A 464 14.77 -5.23 5.86
CA LEU A 464 15.87 -4.51 6.53
C LEU A 464 16.33 -5.25 7.78
N GLY A 465 17.64 -5.35 7.95
CA GLY A 465 18.29 -6.11 9.01
C GLY A 465 18.42 -7.62 8.69
N SER A 466 17.34 -8.28 8.31
CA SER A 466 17.31 -9.72 8.07
C SER A 466 18.01 -10.13 6.76
N THR A 467 17.82 -9.37 5.68
CA THR A 467 18.55 -9.62 4.42
C THR A 467 20.03 -9.32 4.59
N GLU A 468 20.37 -8.22 5.26
CA GLU A 468 21.76 -7.84 5.52
C GLU A 468 22.46 -8.88 6.38
N ALA A 469 21.88 -9.27 7.51
CA ALA A 469 22.42 -10.31 8.38
C ALA A 469 22.54 -11.67 7.65
N GLY A 470 21.53 -12.01 6.83
CA GLY A 470 21.55 -13.21 5.99
C GLY A 470 22.69 -13.20 4.98
N THR A 471 22.89 -12.08 4.26
CA THR A 471 23.97 -11.96 3.27
C THR A 471 25.34 -12.06 3.94
N VAL A 472 25.58 -11.30 5.02
CA VAL A 472 26.83 -11.34 5.77
C VAL A 472 27.09 -12.73 6.33
N GLY A 473 26.07 -13.37 6.92
CA GLY A 473 26.20 -14.74 7.46
C GLY A 473 26.53 -15.78 6.38
N LEU A 474 25.86 -15.71 5.22
CA LEU A 474 26.12 -16.62 4.11
C LEU A 474 27.49 -16.40 3.44
N LEU A 475 28.00 -15.17 3.44
CA LEU A 475 29.37 -14.87 3.01
C LEU A 475 30.39 -15.34 4.04
N ALA A 476 30.09 -15.21 5.35
CA ALA A 476 30.96 -15.71 6.42
C ALA A 476 31.12 -17.24 6.38
N LEU A 477 30.07 -17.99 6.04
CA LEU A 477 30.14 -19.45 5.80
C LEU A 477 31.10 -19.83 4.66
N GLN A 478 31.39 -18.86 3.76
CA GLN A 478 32.35 -19.05 2.66
C GLN A 478 33.75 -18.50 2.98
N GLY A 479 34.03 -18.16 4.24
CA GLY A 479 35.32 -17.66 4.68
C GLY A 479 35.51 -16.16 4.59
N VAL A 480 34.48 -15.38 4.14
CA VAL A 480 34.58 -13.93 4.02
C VAL A 480 34.50 -13.27 5.39
N GLY A 481 35.54 -12.53 5.75
CA GLY A 481 35.52 -11.76 7.00
C GLY A 481 34.41 -10.69 7.02
N VAL A 482 33.85 -10.43 8.21
CA VAL A 482 32.75 -9.45 8.40
C VAL A 482 33.12 -8.05 7.88
N ALA A 483 34.39 -7.67 7.97
CA ALA A 483 34.91 -6.40 7.50
C ALA A 483 34.75 -6.20 5.96
N ALA A 484 34.80 -7.27 5.18
CA ALA A 484 34.56 -7.25 3.74
C ALA A 484 33.08 -7.57 3.38
N ALA A 485 32.46 -8.50 4.11
CA ALA A 485 31.08 -8.91 3.85
C ALA A 485 30.06 -7.76 4.09
N THR A 486 30.26 -6.94 5.13
CA THR A 486 29.36 -5.84 5.47
C THR A 486 29.28 -4.78 4.38
N PRO A 487 30.38 -4.15 3.91
CA PRO A 487 30.30 -3.15 2.85
C PRO A 487 29.80 -3.73 1.52
N ALA A 488 30.19 -4.96 1.15
CA ALA A 488 29.65 -5.62 -0.04
C ALA A 488 28.12 -5.77 0.05
N THR A 489 27.62 -6.16 1.22
CA THR A 489 26.17 -6.27 1.49
C THR A 489 25.47 -4.92 1.41
N LEU A 490 26.02 -3.87 2.01
CA LEU A 490 25.43 -2.52 1.95
C LEU A 490 25.40 -1.99 0.51
N LEU A 491 26.48 -2.19 -0.25
CA LEU A 491 26.57 -1.76 -1.64
C LEU A 491 25.56 -2.47 -2.53
N ILE A 492 25.45 -3.80 -2.45
CA ILE A 492 24.46 -4.51 -3.26
C ILE A 492 23.02 -4.11 -2.90
N ARG A 493 22.73 -3.80 -1.64
CA ARG A 493 21.41 -3.31 -1.21
C ARG A 493 21.14 -1.90 -1.75
N LEU A 494 22.14 -1.02 -1.79
CA LEU A 494 22.02 0.29 -2.43
C LEU A 494 21.71 0.14 -3.92
N MET A 495 22.40 -0.77 -4.61
CA MET A 495 22.22 -1.00 -6.04
C MET A 495 20.91 -1.71 -6.40
N THR A 496 20.33 -2.49 -5.50
CA THR A 496 19.09 -3.25 -5.76
C THR A 496 17.87 -2.58 -5.11
N LEU A 497 17.73 -2.58 -3.79
CA LEU A 497 16.55 -2.08 -3.09
C LEU A 497 16.38 -0.57 -3.21
N TRP A 498 17.42 0.19 -2.85
CA TRP A 498 17.31 1.65 -2.77
C TRP A 498 17.31 2.30 -4.14
N PHE A 499 18.06 1.76 -5.08
CA PHE A 499 18.04 2.19 -6.47
C PHE A 499 16.66 1.94 -7.11
N ALA A 500 16.06 0.75 -6.90
CA ALA A 500 14.69 0.47 -7.35
C ALA A 500 13.67 1.44 -6.75
N THR A 501 13.76 1.69 -5.43
CA THR A 501 12.86 2.60 -4.73
C THR A 501 12.99 4.02 -5.30
N THR A 502 14.21 4.50 -5.53
CA THR A 502 14.46 5.83 -6.12
C THR A 502 13.89 5.94 -7.52
N LEU A 503 14.15 4.96 -8.39
CA LEU A 503 13.56 4.92 -9.74
C LEU A 503 12.05 4.88 -9.70
N GLY A 504 11.47 4.10 -8.78
CA GLY A 504 10.03 4.03 -8.58
C GLY A 504 9.43 5.39 -8.20
N VAL A 505 10.07 6.10 -7.26
CA VAL A 505 9.66 7.47 -6.87
C VAL A 505 9.73 8.41 -8.08
N LEU A 506 10.82 8.41 -8.84
CA LEU A 506 10.98 9.24 -10.03
C LEU A 506 9.89 8.95 -11.07
N CYS A 507 9.58 7.66 -11.33
CA CYS A 507 8.50 7.28 -12.25
C CYS A 507 7.12 7.77 -11.79
N LEU A 508 6.85 7.80 -10.49
CA LEU A 508 5.59 8.32 -9.95
C LEU A 508 5.53 9.86 -10.05
N LEU A 509 6.65 10.55 -9.86
CA LEU A 509 6.73 12.02 -10.01
C LEU A 509 6.55 12.46 -11.47
N CYS A 510 7.06 11.66 -12.42
CA CYS A 510 6.93 11.89 -13.85
C CYS A 510 5.57 11.49 -14.45
N GLN A 511 4.56 11.19 -13.60
CA GLN A 511 3.21 10.99 -14.12
C GLN A 511 2.74 12.28 -14.81
N PRO A 512 2.28 12.22 -16.08
CA PRO A 512 1.69 13.39 -16.71
C PRO A 512 0.52 13.83 -15.83
N ARG A 513 0.62 15.02 -15.26
CA ARG A 513 -0.53 15.69 -14.67
C ARG A 513 -1.54 15.81 -15.80
N ARG A 514 -2.59 14.99 -15.80
CA ARG A 514 -3.73 15.29 -16.64
C ARG A 514 -4.18 16.69 -16.19
N GLN A 515 -3.96 17.68 -17.05
CA GLN A 515 -4.51 19.01 -16.85
C GLN A 515 -6.02 18.84 -16.68
N PRO A 516 -6.63 19.60 -15.76
CA PRO A 516 -8.06 19.52 -15.49
C PRO A 516 -8.91 19.78 -16.73
#